data_7498339b7a1cc4c4961e3be563ec6c16
#
_entry.id   7498339b7a1cc4c4961e3be563ec6c16
#
_cell.length_a   1.000
_cell.length_b   1.000
_cell.length_c   1.000
_cell.angle_alpha   90.00
_cell.angle_beta   90.00
_cell.angle_gamma   90.00
#
_symmetry.space_group_name_H-M   'P 1'
#
loop_
_entity.id
_entity.type
_entity.pdbx_description
1 polymer ?
#
loop_
_entity_poly.entity_id
_entity_poly.type
_entity_poly.pdbx_seq_one_letter_code
_entity_poly.pdbx_strand_id
1 'polypeptide(L)'
;MEENRAKNLAALTVPLPEDIEKLKWHGDFTRALKIIENRLGKDIPGIMKERLVLERDIIRRLPLQYPFSHQAALAFATERIEGFSEEELENLIDENAIDWLYIEGERKIKDDFVDNLVKTRKDIRARIFDKSALAEGELEGRLRDQTIKRMKEKGGLAYYFRIRSTLKIREEAFEPGKTVRVYLPIPLEYAQVRNFRLLHTSMEPLRTAPPLWPQRTVCFETELT
;
A
#
# COMPACT_ATOMS: atom_id res chain seq x y z
N MET A 1 28.28 -1.55 -3.24
CA MET A 1 27.50 -1.12 -4.43
C MET A 1 26.32 -0.32 -3.91
N GLU A 2 26.30 0.99 -4.15
CA GLU A 2 25.10 1.79 -3.84
C GLU A 2 23.92 1.23 -4.64
N GLU A 3 22.93 0.76 -3.93
CA GLU A 3 21.69 0.29 -4.53
C GLU A 3 21.05 1.48 -5.27
N ASN A 4 20.99 1.38 -6.61
CA ASN A 4 20.54 2.46 -7.48
C ASN A 4 19.01 2.60 -7.31
N ARG A 5 18.59 3.36 -6.29
CA ARG A 5 17.17 3.65 -6.01
C ARG A 5 16.73 4.81 -6.88
N ALA A 6 15.54 4.69 -7.45
CA ALA A 6 14.94 5.78 -8.21
C ALA A 6 14.77 7.02 -7.33
N LYS A 7 15.34 8.14 -7.79
CA LYS A 7 15.40 9.39 -7.03
C LYS A 7 14.16 10.28 -7.27
N ASN A 8 13.42 10.01 -8.33
CA ASN A 8 12.33 10.89 -8.77
C ASN A 8 11.15 10.09 -9.34
N LEU A 9 9.94 10.33 -8.83
CA LEU A 9 8.70 9.74 -9.35
C LEU A 9 8.34 10.23 -10.76
N ALA A 10 8.97 11.31 -11.26
CA ALA A 10 8.79 11.76 -12.64
C ALA A 10 9.17 10.67 -13.67
N ALA A 11 10.02 9.72 -13.29
CA ALA A 11 10.33 8.57 -14.13
C ALA A 11 9.10 7.71 -14.48
N LEU A 12 8.03 7.75 -13.68
CA LEU A 12 6.77 7.06 -13.97
C LEU A 12 6.04 7.60 -15.20
N THR A 13 6.33 8.83 -15.63
CA THR A 13 5.78 9.40 -16.88
C THR A 13 6.43 8.83 -18.13
N VAL A 14 7.58 8.16 -17.99
CA VAL A 14 8.25 7.50 -19.11
C VAL A 14 7.58 6.14 -19.35
N PRO A 15 7.13 5.85 -20.58
CA PRO A 15 6.51 4.57 -20.89
C PRO A 15 7.49 3.41 -20.65
N LEU A 16 6.96 2.32 -20.14
CA LEU A 16 7.73 1.10 -19.97
C LEU A 16 8.03 0.50 -21.37
N PRO A 17 9.24 -0.06 -21.59
CA PRO A 17 9.51 -0.81 -22.83
C PRO A 17 8.50 -1.95 -23.04
N GLU A 18 7.97 -2.07 -24.25
CA GLU A 18 6.85 -2.94 -24.61
C GLU A 18 7.09 -4.42 -24.25
N ASP A 19 8.32 -4.91 -24.39
CA ASP A 19 8.68 -6.29 -24.07
C ASP A 19 8.60 -6.56 -22.53
N ILE A 20 8.98 -5.58 -21.71
CA ILE A 20 8.85 -5.68 -20.24
C ILE A 20 7.37 -5.56 -19.84
N GLU A 21 6.65 -4.62 -20.45
CA GLU A 21 5.23 -4.42 -20.19
C GLU A 21 4.42 -5.68 -20.53
N LYS A 22 4.65 -6.31 -21.68
CA LYS A 22 4.01 -7.59 -22.06
C LYS A 22 4.29 -8.70 -21.06
N LEU A 23 5.53 -8.86 -20.64
CA LEU A 23 5.88 -9.91 -19.66
C LEU A 23 5.19 -9.66 -18.31
N LYS A 24 5.14 -8.42 -17.89
CA LYS A 24 4.43 -8.03 -16.65
C LYS A 24 2.94 -8.34 -16.76
N TRP A 25 2.28 -8.00 -17.87
CA TRP A 25 0.87 -8.29 -18.10
C TRP A 25 0.55 -9.80 -18.10
N HIS A 26 1.48 -10.63 -18.58
CA HIS A 26 1.35 -12.08 -18.58
C HIS A 26 1.80 -12.74 -17.26
N GLY A 27 2.31 -11.95 -16.31
CA GLY A 27 2.79 -12.45 -15.02
C GLY A 27 4.15 -13.16 -15.07
N ASP A 28 4.91 -13.04 -16.18
CA ASP A 28 6.27 -13.60 -16.30
C ASP A 28 7.28 -12.62 -15.67
N PHE A 29 7.21 -12.53 -14.35
CA PHE A 29 8.00 -11.57 -13.57
C PHE A 29 9.48 -11.92 -13.57
N THR A 30 9.81 -13.20 -13.53
CA THR A 30 11.20 -13.68 -13.59
C THR A 30 11.88 -13.20 -14.85
N ARG A 31 11.24 -13.34 -16.01
CA ARG A 31 11.82 -12.89 -17.28
C ARG A 31 11.83 -11.37 -17.39
N ALA A 32 10.79 -10.69 -16.93
CA ALA A 32 10.74 -9.23 -16.88
C ALA A 32 11.91 -8.66 -16.07
N LEU A 33 12.15 -9.18 -14.85
CA LEU A 33 13.27 -8.79 -14.01
C LEU A 33 14.61 -9.03 -14.69
N LYS A 34 14.79 -10.18 -15.35
CA LYS A 34 16.02 -10.49 -16.09
C LYS A 34 16.30 -9.49 -17.21
N ILE A 35 15.27 -9.07 -17.96
CA ILE A 35 15.40 -8.05 -19.01
C ILE A 35 15.72 -6.68 -18.41
N ILE A 36 15.07 -6.31 -17.32
CA ILE A 36 15.32 -5.06 -16.61
C ILE A 36 16.80 -4.99 -16.17
N GLU A 37 17.30 -6.03 -15.47
CA GLU A 37 18.70 -6.05 -15.00
C GLU A 37 19.69 -5.97 -16.16
N ASN A 38 19.44 -6.69 -17.25
CA ASN A 38 20.27 -6.61 -18.46
C ASN A 38 20.32 -5.20 -19.08
N ARG A 39 19.20 -4.47 -19.04
CA ARG A 39 19.14 -3.08 -19.55
C ARG A 39 19.78 -2.10 -18.61
N LEU A 40 19.63 -2.27 -17.30
CA LEU A 40 20.29 -1.41 -16.31
C LEU A 40 21.82 -1.48 -16.36
N GLY A 41 22.38 -2.60 -16.83
CA GLY A 41 23.81 -2.77 -17.09
C GLY A 41 24.32 -2.09 -18.38
N LYS A 42 23.43 -1.54 -19.21
CA LYS A 42 23.80 -0.87 -20.47
C LYS A 42 23.82 0.64 -20.33
N ASP A 43 24.39 1.30 -21.32
CA ASP A 43 24.31 2.76 -21.43
C ASP A 43 22.94 3.15 -22.05
N ILE A 44 22.03 3.60 -21.17
CA ILE A 44 20.69 4.07 -21.52
C ILE A 44 20.42 5.41 -20.82
N PRO A 45 19.47 6.22 -21.30
CA PRO A 45 19.13 7.50 -20.70
C PRO A 45 18.82 7.40 -19.21
N GLY A 46 19.31 8.34 -18.40
CA GLY A 46 19.17 8.33 -16.93
C GLY A 46 17.73 8.20 -16.47
N ILE A 47 16.78 8.91 -17.11
CA ILE A 47 15.35 8.81 -16.78
C ILE A 47 14.78 7.41 -17.05
N MET A 48 15.27 6.70 -18.07
CA MET A 48 14.90 5.32 -18.35
C MET A 48 15.50 4.37 -17.30
N LYS A 49 16.73 4.62 -16.83
CA LYS A 49 17.30 3.85 -15.70
C LYS A 49 16.43 3.98 -14.45
N GLU A 50 16.04 5.21 -14.11
CA GLU A 50 15.14 5.44 -12.97
C GLU A 50 13.78 4.74 -13.16
N ARG A 51 13.20 4.78 -14.38
CA ARG A 51 11.96 4.08 -14.71
C ARG A 51 12.07 2.56 -14.50
N LEU A 52 13.15 1.96 -14.96
CA LEU A 52 13.39 0.52 -14.83
C LEU A 52 13.67 0.10 -13.38
N VAL A 53 14.38 0.92 -12.61
CA VAL A 53 14.58 0.68 -11.17
C VAL A 53 13.24 0.68 -10.42
N LEU A 54 12.38 1.66 -10.69
CA LEU A 54 11.03 1.70 -10.11
C LEU A 54 10.21 0.46 -10.48
N GLU A 55 10.24 0.07 -11.77
CA GLU A 55 9.49 -1.10 -12.22
C GLU A 55 10.01 -2.40 -11.61
N ARG A 56 11.31 -2.56 -11.51
CA ARG A 56 11.95 -3.68 -10.80
C ARG A 56 11.42 -3.80 -9.36
N ASP A 57 11.39 -2.68 -8.66
CA ASP A 57 10.93 -2.65 -7.27
C ASP A 57 9.42 -2.91 -7.14
N ILE A 58 8.62 -2.46 -8.12
CA ILE A 58 7.19 -2.80 -8.22
C ILE A 58 7.03 -4.31 -8.40
N ILE A 59 7.67 -4.89 -9.43
CA ILE A 59 7.56 -6.32 -9.74
C ILE A 59 7.98 -7.19 -8.55
N ARG A 60 9.04 -6.83 -7.83
CA ARG A 60 9.49 -7.55 -6.63
C ARG A 60 8.51 -7.52 -5.47
N ARG A 61 7.67 -6.49 -5.39
CA ARG A 61 6.65 -6.36 -4.32
C ARG A 61 5.35 -7.09 -4.63
N LEU A 62 5.00 -7.25 -5.90
CA LEU A 62 3.72 -7.85 -6.29
C LEU A 62 3.50 -9.25 -5.67
N PRO A 63 4.46 -10.18 -5.63
CA PRO A 63 4.27 -11.47 -4.98
C PRO A 63 3.99 -11.37 -3.47
N LEU A 64 4.49 -10.31 -2.80
CA LEU A 64 4.22 -10.07 -1.38
C LEU A 64 2.80 -9.54 -1.13
N GLN A 65 2.23 -8.83 -2.11
CA GLN A 65 0.87 -8.31 -2.05
C GLN A 65 -0.18 -9.32 -2.52
N TYR A 66 0.24 -10.30 -3.33
CA TYR A 66 -0.61 -11.37 -3.89
C TYR A 66 -0.06 -12.75 -3.49
N PRO A 67 -0.08 -13.07 -2.17
CA PRO A 67 0.55 -14.29 -1.67
C PRO A 67 -0.30 -15.54 -1.87
N PHE A 68 -1.64 -15.39 -1.98
CA PHE A 68 -2.52 -16.53 -1.95
C PHE A 68 -2.67 -17.22 -3.32
N SER A 69 -2.41 -18.52 -3.37
CA SER A 69 -2.94 -19.37 -4.44
C SER A 69 -4.46 -19.49 -4.30
N HIS A 70 -5.13 -20.00 -5.31
CA HIS A 70 -6.58 -20.23 -5.24
C HIS A 70 -6.98 -21.06 -4.01
N GLN A 71 -6.30 -22.20 -3.78
CA GLN A 71 -6.57 -23.06 -2.63
C GLN A 71 -6.29 -22.38 -1.29
N ALA A 72 -5.19 -21.61 -1.20
CA ALA A 72 -4.86 -20.88 0.01
C ALA A 72 -5.88 -19.78 0.31
N ALA A 73 -6.37 -19.08 -0.71
CA ALA A 73 -7.42 -18.07 -0.57
C ALA A 73 -8.74 -18.68 -0.12
N LEU A 74 -9.13 -19.82 -0.71
CA LEU A 74 -10.33 -20.55 -0.29
C LEU A 74 -10.23 -20.98 1.18
N ALA A 75 -9.12 -21.60 1.59
CA ALA A 75 -8.91 -22.00 2.97
C ALA A 75 -8.97 -20.79 3.92
N PHE A 76 -8.28 -19.70 3.58
CA PHE A 76 -8.25 -18.45 4.36
C PHE A 76 -9.65 -17.83 4.53
N ALA A 77 -10.48 -17.85 3.47
CA ALA A 77 -11.84 -17.33 3.51
C ALA A 77 -12.78 -18.24 4.31
N THR A 78 -12.68 -19.56 4.12
CA THR A 78 -13.51 -20.56 4.82
C THR A 78 -13.29 -20.54 6.33
N GLU A 79 -12.07 -20.27 6.80
CA GLU A 79 -11.77 -20.10 8.22
C GLU A 79 -12.41 -18.84 8.84
N ARG A 80 -12.82 -17.87 8.03
CA ARG A 80 -13.27 -16.54 8.48
C ARG A 80 -14.72 -16.23 8.17
N ILE A 81 -15.28 -16.86 7.14
CA ILE A 81 -16.62 -16.59 6.63
C ILE A 81 -17.43 -17.89 6.65
N GLU A 82 -18.54 -17.89 7.38
CA GLU A 82 -19.44 -19.04 7.49
C GLU A 82 -20.03 -19.41 6.13
N GLY A 83 -19.90 -20.72 5.77
CA GLY A 83 -20.45 -21.27 4.54
C GLY A 83 -19.81 -20.74 3.25
N PHE A 84 -18.60 -20.19 3.32
CA PHE A 84 -17.86 -19.74 2.13
C PHE A 84 -17.45 -20.96 1.27
N SER A 85 -17.70 -20.90 -0.04
CA SER A 85 -17.45 -22.00 -0.95
C SER A 85 -16.50 -21.60 -2.10
N GLU A 86 -15.99 -22.63 -2.80
CA GLU A 86 -15.16 -22.42 -3.99
C GLU A 86 -15.94 -21.74 -5.12
N GLU A 87 -17.22 -22.10 -5.30
CA GLU A 87 -18.09 -21.45 -6.28
C GLU A 87 -18.28 -19.96 -5.96
N GLU A 88 -18.44 -19.62 -4.67
CA GLU A 88 -18.54 -18.22 -4.25
C GLU A 88 -17.23 -17.45 -4.50
N LEU A 89 -16.08 -18.09 -4.28
CA LEU A 89 -14.78 -17.48 -4.57
C LEU A 89 -14.63 -17.15 -6.05
N GLU A 90 -14.96 -18.10 -6.95
CA GLU A 90 -14.89 -17.89 -8.39
C GLU A 90 -15.88 -16.79 -8.85
N ASN A 91 -17.11 -16.80 -8.36
CA ASN A 91 -18.09 -15.76 -8.69
C ASN A 91 -17.60 -14.36 -8.28
N LEU A 92 -16.99 -14.24 -7.10
CA LEU A 92 -16.43 -12.96 -6.63
C LEU A 92 -15.24 -12.50 -7.46
N ILE A 93 -14.44 -13.42 -7.98
CA ILE A 93 -13.35 -13.12 -8.91
C ILE A 93 -13.91 -12.64 -10.25
N ASP A 94 -14.92 -13.33 -10.79
CA ASP A 94 -15.56 -12.98 -12.07
C ASP A 94 -16.30 -11.62 -12.00
N GLU A 95 -16.86 -11.30 -10.84
CA GLU A 95 -17.46 -10.01 -10.55
C GLU A 95 -16.43 -8.87 -10.32
N ASN A 96 -15.14 -9.16 -10.38
CA ASN A 96 -14.06 -8.24 -10.00
C ASN A 96 -14.19 -7.68 -8.56
N ALA A 97 -14.79 -8.45 -7.66
CA ALA A 97 -14.89 -8.11 -6.24
C ALA A 97 -13.62 -8.47 -5.46
N ILE A 98 -12.78 -9.30 -6.04
CA ILE A 98 -11.49 -9.75 -5.49
C ILE A 98 -10.39 -9.38 -6.47
N ASP A 99 -9.36 -8.70 -5.96
CA ASP A 99 -8.16 -8.37 -6.73
C ASP A 99 -7.27 -9.61 -6.91
N TRP A 100 -6.91 -9.89 -8.14
CA TRP A 100 -6.02 -10.99 -8.48
C TRP A 100 -5.11 -10.64 -9.67
N LEU A 101 -4.02 -11.38 -9.83
CA LEU A 101 -3.17 -11.30 -11.00
C LEU A 101 -2.43 -12.63 -11.24
N TYR A 102 -1.93 -12.81 -12.45
CA TYR A 102 -1.03 -13.94 -12.75
C TYR A 102 0.38 -13.63 -12.27
N ILE A 103 0.98 -14.57 -11.53
CA ILE A 103 2.40 -14.57 -11.16
C ILE A 103 2.96 -15.93 -11.50
N GLU A 104 3.96 -15.97 -12.41
CA GLU A 104 4.63 -17.19 -12.88
C GLU A 104 3.64 -18.27 -13.35
N GLY A 105 2.58 -17.85 -14.06
CA GLY A 105 1.55 -18.74 -14.59
C GLY A 105 0.47 -19.18 -13.62
N GLU A 106 0.54 -18.77 -12.35
CA GLU A 106 -0.50 -19.04 -11.36
C GLU A 106 -1.34 -17.79 -11.08
N ARG A 107 -2.66 -17.98 -10.94
CA ARG A 107 -3.55 -16.93 -10.43
C ARG A 107 -3.29 -16.73 -8.94
N LYS A 108 -2.87 -15.55 -8.57
CA LYS A 108 -2.61 -15.14 -7.18
C LYS A 108 -3.62 -14.09 -6.74
N ILE A 109 -4.09 -14.22 -5.51
CA ILE A 109 -5.11 -13.38 -4.90
C ILE A 109 -4.45 -12.48 -3.85
N LYS A 110 -4.94 -11.24 -3.77
CA LYS A 110 -4.40 -10.21 -2.90
C LYS A 110 -4.58 -10.55 -1.41
N ASP A 111 -3.66 -10.12 -0.58
CA ASP A 111 -3.59 -10.42 0.86
C ASP A 111 -4.78 -9.89 1.67
N ASP A 112 -5.34 -8.75 1.28
CA ASP A 112 -6.42 -8.04 1.98
C ASP A 112 -7.84 -8.33 1.43
N PHE A 113 -8.01 -9.38 0.59
CA PHE A 113 -9.27 -9.63 -0.12
C PHE A 113 -10.46 -9.85 0.83
N VAL A 114 -10.29 -10.58 1.93
CA VAL A 114 -11.38 -10.81 2.91
C VAL A 114 -11.78 -9.50 3.58
N ASP A 115 -10.81 -8.67 3.98
CA ASP A 115 -11.09 -7.37 4.59
C ASP A 115 -11.85 -6.44 3.64
N ASN A 116 -11.51 -6.48 2.34
CA ASN A 116 -12.20 -5.70 1.31
C ASN A 116 -13.63 -6.22 1.08
N LEU A 117 -13.82 -7.54 1.04
CA LEU A 117 -15.16 -8.14 0.94
C LEU A 117 -16.04 -7.74 2.14
N VAL A 118 -15.52 -7.82 3.35
CA VAL A 118 -16.25 -7.42 4.56
C VAL A 118 -16.66 -5.95 4.53
N LYS A 119 -15.85 -5.08 3.95
CA LYS A 119 -16.14 -3.64 3.80
C LYS A 119 -17.18 -3.35 2.72
N THR A 120 -17.17 -4.12 1.63
CA THR A 120 -17.94 -3.83 0.43
C THR A 120 -19.21 -4.69 0.27
N ARG A 121 -19.23 -5.90 0.81
CA ARG A 121 -20.32 -6.89 0.64
C ARG A 121 -21.04 -7.15 1.97
N LYS A 122 -22.28 -6.70 2.05
CA LYS A 122 -23.13 -6.84 3.27
C LYS A 122 -23.46 -8.30 3.60
N ASP A 123 -23.66 -9.14 2.59
CA ASP A 123 -23.94 -10.57 2.68
C ASP A 123 -22.75 -11.33 3.30
N ILE A 124 -21.52 -11.05 2.86
CA ILE A 124 -20.29 -11.62 3.42
C ILE A 124 -20.08 -11.12 4.85
N ARG A 125 -20.24 -9.81 5.07
CA ARG A 125 -20.13 -9.18 6.38
C ARG A 125 -21.04 -9.82 7.42
N ALA A 126 -22.23 -10.26 7.03
CA ALA A 126 -23.18 -10.90 7.95
C ALA A 126 -22.70 -12.28 8.44
N ARG A 127 -21.86 -12.96 7.64
CA ARG A 127 -21.37 -14.34 7.88
C ARG A 127 -19.97 -14.42 8.48
N ILE A 128 -19.30 -13.29 8.74
CA ILE A 128 -17.95 -13.33 9.32
C ILE A 128 -17.99 -13.84 10.77
N PHE A 129 -17.08 -14.75 11.14
CA PHE A 129 -17.02 -15.32 12.50
C PHE A 129 -16.56 -14.29 13.53
N ASP A 130 -15.49 -13.56 13.25
CA ASP A 130 -14.99 -12.51 14.14
C ASP A 130 -15.72 -11.19 13.90
N LYS A 131 -16.67 -10.88 14.79
CA LYS A 131 -17.45 -9.65 14.76
C LYS A 131 -16.81 -8.49 15.51
N SER A 132 -15.64 -8.66 16.12
CA SER A 132 -14.98 -7.60 16.88
C SER A 132 -14.61 -6.40 16.00
N ALA A 133 -14.01 -6.65 14.82
CA ALA A 133 -13.71 -5.62 13.83
C ALA A 133 -14.96 -4.93 13.26
N LEU A 134 -16.12 -5.63 13.24
CA LEU A 134 -17.39 -5.05 12.79
C LEU A 134 -17.91 -4.00 13.78
N ALA A 135 -17.75 -4.22 15.07
CA ALA A 135 -18.20 -3.29 16.10
C ALA A 135 -17.45 -1.95 16.02
N GLU A 136 -16.13 -1.99 15.74
CA GLU A 136 -15.34 -0.77 15.49
C GLU A 136 -15.83 -0.03 14.25
N GLY A 137 -16.00 -0.74 13.13
CA GLY A 137 -16.48 -0.15 11.87
C GLY A 137 -17.90 0.44 11.97
N GLU A 138 -18.77 -0.16 12.78
CA GLU A 138 -20.10 0.40 13.05
C GLU A 138 -20.05 1.64 13.94
N LEU A 139 -19.14 1.69 14.90
CA LEU A 139 -18.90 2.86 15.72
C LEU A 139 -18.37 4.02 14.86
N GLU A 140 -17.38 3.74 14.02
CA GLU A 140 -16.85 4.73 13.06
C GLU A 140 -17.92 5.24 12.11
N GLY A 141 -18.76 4.36 11.56
CA GLY A 141 -19.90 4.72 10.71
C GLY A 141 -20.86 5.66 11.43
N ARG A 142 -21.25 5.35 12.66
CA ARG A 142 -22.13 6.21 13.48
C ARG A 142 -21.51 7.57 13.77
N LEU A 143 -20.24 7.61 14.12
CA LEU A 143 -19.50 8.87 14.37
C LEU A 143 -19.42 9.73 13.11
N ARG A 144 -19.15 9.10 11.95
CA ARG A 144 -19.14 9.79 10.65
C ARG A 144 -20.49 10.41 10.34
N ASP A 145 -21.58 9.64 10.47
CA ASP A 145 -22.92 10.11 10.13
C ASP A 145 -23.39 11.24 11.07
N GLN A 146 -23.09 11.12 12.36
CA GLN A 146 -23.30 12.20 13.32
C GLN A 146 -22.49 13.46 12.99
N THR A 147 -21.23 13.28 12.56
CA THR A 147 -20.37 14.40 12.14
C THR A 147 -20.92 15.09 10.91
N ILE A 148 -21.33 14.33 9.89
CA ILE A 148 -21.95 14.88 8.65
C ILE A 148 -23.23 15.65 8.99
N LYS A 149 -24.10 15.10 9.87
CA LYS A 149 -25.31 15.78 10.31
C LYS A 149 -24.99 17.13 10.97
N ARG A 150 -24.06 17.13 11.92
CA ARG A 150 -23.62 18.37 12.60
C ARG A 150 -22.97 19.39 11.65
N MET A 151 -22.23 18.90 10.63
CA MET A 151 -21.67 19.78 9.60
C MET A 151 -22.78 20.46 8.78
N LYS A 152 -23.82 19.72 8.41
CA LYS A 152 -24.96 20.27 7.66
C LYS A 152 -25.73 21.31 8.49
N GLU A 153 -25.91 21.05 9.79
CA GLU A 153 -26.63 21.96 10.69
C GLU A 153 -25.87 23.25 10.99
N LYS A 154 -24.53 23.19 11.07
CA LYS A 154 -23.67 24.30 11.48
C LYS A 154 -22.94 25.00 10.33
N GLY A 155 -23.10 24.53 9.11
CA GLY A 155 -22.36 25.03 7.94
C GLY A 155 -20.88 24.64 7.90
N GLY A 156 -20.38 23.94 8.92
CA GLY A 156 -19.02 23.44 9.01
C GLY A 156 -18.66 23.06 10.43
N LEU A 157 -17.59 22.30 10.59
CA LEU A 157 -17.01 21.93 11.89
C LEU A 157 -15.50 22.05 11.83
N ALA A 158 -14.90 22.50 12.94
CA ALA A 158 -13.47 22.49 13.13
C ALA A 158 -13.11 21.57 14.31
N TYR A 159 -12.08 20.76 14.14
CA TYR A 159 -11.57 19.85 15.15
C TYR A 159 -10.09 20.08 15.35
N TYR A 160 -9.64 19.86 16.56
CA TYR A 160 -8.23 19.78 16.89
C TYR A 160 -7.82 18.31 16.99
N PHE A 161 -6.81 17.93 16.22
CA PHE A 161 -6.28 16.56 16.22
C PHE A 161 -4.87 16.54 16.79
N ARG A 162 -4.60 15.58 17.67
CA ARG A 162 -3.24 15.21 18.06
C ARG A 162 -2.99 13.81 17.56
N ILE A 163 -2.03 13.67 16.62
CA ILE A 163 -1.69 12.40 15.98
C ILE A 163 -0.34 11.95 16.54
N ARG A 164 -0.27 10.67 16.96
CA ARG A 164 1.00 10.02 17.27
C ARG A 164 1.22 8.93 16.24
N SER A 165 2.31 9.04 15.49
CA SER A 165 2.75 8.02 14.54
C SER A 165 3.95 7.29 15.12
N THR A 166 3.91 5.96 15.11
CA THR A 166 5.01 5.11 15.56
C THR A 166 5.35 4.14 14.45
N LEU A 167 6.62 4.06 14.09
CA LEU A 167 7.13 3.06 13.17
C LEU A 167 8.03 2.12 13.94
N LYS A 168 7.82 0.81 13.76
CA LYS A 168 8.66 -0.24 14.32
C LYS A 168 9.26 -1.04 13.16
N ILE A 169 10.56 -1.30 13.25
CA ILE A 169 11.24 -2.23 12.33
C ILE A 169 11.02 -3.63 12.89
N ARG A 170 10.62 -4.56 12.05
CA ARG A 170 10.45 -5.97 12.44
C ARG A 170 11.82 -6.59 12.68
N GLU A 171 11.90 -7.55 13.59
CA GLU A 171 13.14 -8.22 13.93
C GLU A 171 13.81 -8.87 12.71
N GLU A 172 13.01 -9.45 11.80
CA GLU A 172 13.51 -10.09 10.58
C GLU A 172 14.13 -9.09 9.58
N ALA A 173 13.79 -7.80 9.70
CA ALA A 173 14.30 -6.71 8.86
C ALA A 173 15.36 -5.87 9.58
N PHE A 174 15.70 -6.22 10.82
CA PHE A 174 16.68 -5.48 11.60
C PHE A 174 18.10 -5.95 11.26
N GLU A 175 18.90 -5.06 10.70
CA GLU A 175 20.29 -5.31 10.37
C GLU A 175 21.18 -4.26 11.08
N PRO A 176 21.90 -4.63 12.15
CA PRO A 176 22.77 -3.71 12.89
C PRO A 176 23.80 -3.03 11.97
N GLY A 177 24.04 -1.75 12.21
CA GLY A 177 25.00 -0.94 11.44
C GLY A 177 24.45 -0.44 10.08
N LYS A 178 23.25 -0.81 9.68
CA LYS A 178 22.61 -0.22 8.49
C LYS A 178 21.98 1.12 8.80
N THR A 179 22.23 2.10 7.92
CA THR A 179 21.50 3.38 7.92
C THR A 179 20.14 3.22 7.27
N VAL A 180 19.11 3.61 7.98
CA VAL A 180 17.72 3.62 7.48
C VAL A 180 17.18 5.05 7.39
N ARG A 181 16.38 5.31 6.35
CA ARG A 181 15.60 6.53 6.22
C ARG A 181 14.12 6.22 6.39
N VAL A 182 13.48 6.95 7.25
CA VAL A 182 12.05 6.83 7.55
C VAL A 182 11.33 8.09 7.08
N TYR A 183 10.30 7.91 6.27
CA TYR A 183 9.45 8.99 5.80
C TYR A 183 8.07 8.83 6.40
N LEU A 184 7.69 9.73 7.30
CA LEU A 184 6.35 9.75 7.88
C LEU A 184 5.51 10.82 7.21
N PRO A 185 4.33 10.49 6.68
CA PRO A 185 3.43 11.47 6.10
C PRO A 185 2.92 12.43 7.18
N ILE A 186 2.89 13.70 6.84
CA ILE A 186 2.32 14.75 7.67
C ILE A 186 1.30 15.57 6.87
N PRO A 187 0.28 16.14 7.51
CA PRO A 187 -0.78 16.85 6.82
C PRO A 187 -0.28 18.01 5.95
N LEU A 188 -0.89 18.16 4.78
CA LEU A 188 -0.78 19.38 3.98
C LEU A 188 -1.58 20.49 4.66
N GLU A 189 -1.01 21.68 4.78
CA GLU A 189 -1.72 22.86 5.24
C GLU A 189 -2.48 23.51 4.06
N TYR A 190 -3.54 22.86 3.62
CA TYR A 190 -4.36 23.31 2.51
C TYR A 190 -5.84 23.04 2.80
N ALA A 191 -6.71 23.99 2.40
CA ALA A 191 -8.16 23.93 2.51
C ALA A 191 -8.69 23.51 3.91
N GLN A 192 -8.59 22.21 4.25
CA GLN A 192 -9.20 21.63 5.46
C GLN A 192 -8.25 21.57 6.66
N VAL A 193 -6.95 21.71 6.45
CA VAL A 193 -5.94 21.59 7.52
C VAL A 193 -5.23 22.93 7.71
N ARG A 194 -5.22 23.41 8.94
CA ARG A 194 -4.55 24.66 9.32
C ARG A 194 -3.77 24.45 10.61
N ASN A 195 -2.71 25.26 10.80
CA ASN A 195 -1.92 25.30 12.02
C ASN A 195 -1.28 23.95 12.40
N PHE A 196 -0.73 23.24 11.43
CA PHE A 196 0.04 22.03 11.71
C PHE A 196 1.28 22.36 12.52
N ARG A 197 1.53 21.60 13.59
CA ARG A 197 2.74 21.69 14.42
C ARG A 197 3.29 20.31 14.71
N LEU A 198 4.58 20.11 14.47
CA LEU A 198 5.30 18.94 14.95
C LEU A 198 5.64 19.17 16.42
N LEU A 199 5.01 18.41 17.32
CA LEU A 199 5.10 18.64 18.76
C LEU A 199 6.31 17.95 19.40
N HIS A 200 6.57 16.70 18.96
CA HIS A 200 7.62 15.87 19.51
C HIS A 200 8.06 14.81 18.50
N THR A 201 9.33 14.52 18.48
CA THR A 201 9.94 13.43 17.70
C THR A 201 10.96 12.71 18.58
N SER A 202 11.10 11.39 18.38
CA SER A 202 12.09 10.59 19.11
C SER A 202 13.54 10.85 18.68
N MET A 203 13.72 11.45 17.50
CA MET A 203 15.02 11.88 16.97
C MET A 203 14.83 13.17 16.16
N GLU A 204 15.91 13.89 15.91
CA GLU A 204 15.85 15.10 15.11
C GLU A 204 15.53 14.79 13.65
N PRO A 205 14.57 15.48 13.03
CA PRO A 205 14.25 15.31 11.62
C PRO A 205 15.43 15.72 10.73
N LEU A 206 15.84 14.85 9.81
CA LEU A 206 16.79 15.21 8.76
C LEU A 206 16.22 16.30 7.85
N ARG A 207 14.91 16.21 7.53
CA ARG A 207 14.20 17.17 6.69
C ARG A 207 12.70 17.12 6.94
N THR A 208 12.06 18.28 6.92
CA THR A 208 10.59 18.43 6.90
C THR A 208 10.19 19.11 5.60
N ALA A 209 9.28 18.51 4.87
CA ALA A 209 8.77 19.07 3.61
C ALA A 209 7.96 20.37 3.87
N PRO A 210 8.03 21.37 2.96
CA PRO A 210 7.26 22.61 3.06
C PRO A 210 5.74 22.35 3.17
N PRO A 211 4.96 23.32 3.71
CA PRO A 211 3.53 23.14 3.98
C PRO A 211 2.68 22.66 2.81
N LEU A 212 2.95 23.14 1.61
CA LEU A 212 2.17 22.83 0.39
C LEU A 212 2.84 21.80 -0.52
N TRP A 213 3.90 21.14 -0.06
CA TRP A 213 4.61 20.16 -0.87
C TRP A 213 3.75 18.93 -1.10
N PRO A 214 3.54 18.47 -2.36
CA PRO A 214 2.83 17.21 -2.63
C PRO A 214 3.46 16.05 -1.85
N GLN A 215 2.63 15.19 -1.26
CA GLN A 215 3.08 14.08 -0.38
C GLN A 215 4.01 14.58 0.76
N ARG A 216 3.56 15.63 1.45
CA ARG A 216 4.31 16.24 2.56
C ARG A 216 4.73 15.20 3.59
N THR A 217 6.01 15.12 3.89
CA THR A 217 6.59 14.16 4.82
C THR A 217 7.60 14.83 5.74
N VAL A 218 7.83 14.21 6.88
CA VAL A 218 9.03 14.40 7.70
C VAL A 218 9.95 13.21 7.48
N CYS A 219 11.24 13.45 7.22
CA CYS A 219 12.26 12.43 7.00
C CYS A 219 13.18 12.35 8.21
N PHE A 220 13.42 11.13 8.66
CA PHE A 220 14.42 10.82 9.68
C PHE A 220 15.47 9.88 9.09
N GLU A 221 16.68 9.97 9.59
CA GLU A 221 17.78 9.05 9.25
C GLU A 221 18.44 8.60 10.54
N THR A 222 18.67 7.30 10.68
CA THR A 222 19.37 6.71 11.83
C THR A 222 20.09 5.44 11.43
N GLU A 223 21.15 5.13 12.15
CA GLU A 223 21.80 3.83 12.10
C GLU A 223 21.10 2.86 13.06
N LEU A 224 20.89 1.63 12.63
CA LEU A 224 20.31 0.57 13.45
C LEU A 224 21.36 0.05 14.44
N THR A 225 21.13 0.27 15.73
CA THR A 225 22.02 -0.14 16.83
C THR A 225 21.32 -1.07 17.79
#